data_14b0999f53a65de4ee7c0779a4fe1b7f
#
_entry.id   14b0999f53a65de4ee7c0779a4fe1b7f
#
_cell.length_a   1.000
_cell.length_b   1.000
_cell.length_c   1.000
_cell.angle_alpha   90.00
_cell.angle_beta   90.00
_cell.angle_gamma   90.00
#
_symmetry.space_group_name_H-M   'P 1'
#
loop_
_entity.id
_entity.type
_entity.pdbx_description
1 polymer ?
#
loop_
_entity_poly.entity_id
_entity_poly.type
_entity_poly.pdbx_seq_one_letter_code
_entity_poly.pdbx_strand_id
1 'polypeptide(L)'
;MANVINQVFIYIWCMKIVILGGVAAGAKAAAKARRLLPDAEIDLYTDDTHISYSSCGLPYYIEGNFEDYRLLLVVSPEEFEKKNVHVHLKNRAVKIIPEAKQVLIQDLSTQRAYLVDYDKLIIAIGARPIIPKIKNVNLPNIFTLRKIEDGIAIKEMALKSTHATIVGGGYIGIELLEAFVKQNLKVTLIEYSSCVMTTFDEDMSKLIQEQLNSISNNRFKIMTSEIVTEFSGDIDGVKSVKTGTGKVFDTDFVVLCTGATPNVEIAKDAGIDLGVTGAIKVNEKMETSIKDVYACGDCVEEHLVVSNSKIWLPLGSNANKEGRTAAINACGGDDKFFGVLGSSVTRCLNLTMSMTGLTEKRAAMLGYTPVSVTVTKNDKVGYMPNVNNITLKLIADYNTGKLLGAQAVGAGDADKRINALAAALLGGMTVGEFYKNDLTYAPPFSPTIDPLLNASQILMNKVKT
;
A
#
# COMPACT_ATOMS: atom_id res chain seq x y z
N MET A 1 -2.85 66.69 -30.97
CA MET A 1 -3.72 65.79 -30.19
C MET A 1 -3.01 64.43 -30.14
N ALA A 2 -2.37 64.17 -29.05
CA ALA A 2 -1.62 62.96 -28.86
C ALA A 2 -2.54 61.85 -28.34
N ASN A 3 -2.65 60.76 -29.09
CA ASN A 3 -3.34 59.53 -28.65
C ASN A 3 -2.48 58.85 -27.59
N VAL A 4 -2.93 58.91 -26.35
CA VAL A 4 -2.41 58.06 -25.25
C VAL A 4 -3.11 56.72 -25.38
N ILE A 5 -2.40 55.74 -25.91
CA ILE A 5 -2.82 54.32 -25.87
C ILE A 5 -2.56 53.83 -24.45
N ASN A 6 -3.63 53.69 -23.67
CA ASN A 6 -3.59 52.97 -22.40
C ASN A 6 -3.33 51.49 -22.69
N GLN A 7 -2.08 51.04 -22.50
CA GLN A 7 -1.78 49.63 -22.39
C GLN A 7 -2.30 49.11 -21.04
N VAL A 8 -3.48 48.51 -21.10
CA VAL A 8 -3.99 47.68 -19.99
C VAL A 8 -3.15 46.44 -19.95
N PHE A 9 -2.19 46.35 -19.03
CA PHE A 9 -1.54 45.10 -18.69
C PHE A 9 -2.58 44.21 -18.02
N ILE A 10 -3.17 43.31 -18.79
CA ILE A 10 -3.93 42.19 -18.23
C ILE A 10 -2.88 41.28 -17.59
N TYR A 11 -2.70 41.36 -16.26
CA TYR A 11 -2.03 40.35 -15.51
C TYR A 11 -2.85 39.05 -15.65
N ILE A 12 -2.45 38.18 -16.56
CA ILE A 12 -3.00 36.82 -16.61
C ILE A 12 -2.52 36.16 -15.33
N TRP A 13 -3.41 36.03 -14.35
CA TRP A 13 -3.12 35.28 -13.12
C TRP A 13 -2.92 33.82 -13.52
N CYS A 14 -1.69 33.35 -13.52
CA CYS A 14 -1.36 31.95 -13.72
C CYS A 14 -1.49 31.25 -12.37
N MET A 15 -2.45 30.33 -12.23
CA MET A 15 -2.63 29.56 -11.00
C MET A 15 -1.38 28.73 -10.69
N LYS A 16 -0.87 28.85 -9.47
CA LYS A 16 0.28 28.09 -9.00
C LYS A 16 -0.13 26.92 -8.12
N ILE A 17 0.17 25.70 -8.58
CA ILE A 17 -0.11 24.45 -7.86
C ILE A 17 1.19 23.84 -7.38
N VAL A 18 1.36 23.74 -6.07
CA VAL A 18 2.51 23.08 -5.44
C VAL A 18 2.10 21.70 -4.97
N ILE A 19 2.91 20.70 -5.30
CA ILE A 19 2.68 19.28 -4.96
C ILE A 19 3.88 18.79 -4.16
N LEU A 20 3.64 18.24 -2.97
CA LEU A 20 4.66 17.70 -2.08
C LEU A 20 4.64 16.17 -2.12
N GLY A 21 5.70 15.57 -2.65
CA GLY A 21 5.83 14.13 -2.87
C GLY A 21 5.60 13.72 -4.32
N GLY A 22 6.47 12.87 -4.85
CA GLY A 22 6.58 12.58 -6.29
C GLY A 22 6.25 11.15 -6.73
N VAL A 23 5.77 10.27 -5.83
CA VAL A 23 5.54 8.85 -6.19
C VAL A 23 4.10 8.64 -6.73
N ALA A 24 3.30 7.76 -6.14
CA ALA A 24 2.01 7.35 -6.71
C ALA A 24 0.98 8.48 -6.77
N ALA A 25 0.66 9.09 -5.63
CA ALA A 25 -0.38 10.11 -5.53
C ALA A 25 0.05 11.45 -6.15
N GLY A 26 1.23 11.96 -5.79
CA GLY A 26 1.69 13.27 -6.25
C GLY A 26 2.00 13.31 -7.75
N ALA A 27 2.68 12.31 -8.29
CA ALA A 27 2.91 12.21 -9.74
C ALA A 27 1.59 12.13 -10.52
N LYS A 28 0.60 11.38 -9.98
CA LYS A 28 -0.75 11.32 -10.57
C LYS A 28 -1.46 12.65 -10.50
N ALA A 29 -1.35 13.35 -9.37
CA ALA A 29 -1.92 14.69 -9.18
C ALA A 29 -1.33 15.69 -10.17
N ALA A 30 0.00 15.74 -10.30
CA ALA A 30 0.69 16.62 -11.25
C ALA A 30 0.26 16.37 -12.70
N ALA A 31 0.26 15.11 -13.13
CA ALA A 31 -0.17 14.74 -14.47
C ALA A 31 -1.65 15.05 -14.73
N LYS A 32 -2.51 14.97 -13.71
CA LYS A 32 -3.93 15.30 -13.85
C LYS A 32 -4.17 16.81 -13.87
N ALA A 33 -3.53 17.56 -12.99
CA ALA A 33 -3.62 19.01 -12.92
C ALA A 33 -3.18 19.65 -14.25
N ARG A 34 -2.06 19.22 -14.83
CA ARG A 34 -1.59 19.72 -16.13
C ARG A 34 -2.60 19.51 -17.25
N ARG A 35 -3.30 18.38 -17.28
CA ARG A 35 -4.35 18.13 -18.29
C ARG A 35 -5.59 18.99 -18.11
N LEU A 36 -5.88 19.44 -16.90
CA LEU A 36 -7.05 20.27 -16.59
C LEU A 36 -6.76 21.77 -16.78
N LEU A 37 -5.57 22.19 -16.40
CA LEU A 37 -5.12 23.58 -16.46
C LEU A 37 -3.79 23.66 -17.26
N PRO A 38 -3.87 23.77 -18.60
CA PRO A 38 -2.67 23.80 -19.45
C PRO A 38 -1.72 24.97 -19.17
N ASP A 39 -2.25 26.07 -18.65
CA ASP A 39 -1.50 27.31 -18.41
C ASP A 39 -1.06 27.48 -16.95
N ALA A 40 -1.43 26.58 -16.03
CA ALA A 40 -1.03 26.66 -14.63
C ALA A 40 0.47 26.44 -14.45
N GLU A 41 1.10 27.10 -13.49
CA GLU A 41 2.43 26.75 -12.97
C GLU A 41 2.28 25.56 -12.02
N ILE A 42 2.95 24.45 -12.32
CA ILE A 42 2.87 23.21 -11.51
C ILE A 42 4.27 22.79 -11.10
N ASP A 43 4.54 22.89 -9.80
CA ASP A 43 5.78 22.50 -9.17
C ASP A 43 5.60 21.26 -8.31
N LEU A 44 6.40 20.22 -8.53
CA LEU A 44 6.43 18.98 -7.76
C LEU A 44 7.74 18.87 -7.01
N TYR A 45 7.68 18.92 -5.68
CA TYR A 45 8.82 18.80 -4.77
C TYR A 45 8.87 17.43 -4.12
N THR A 46 10.03 16.80 -4.10
CA THR A 46 10.25 15.52 -3.43
C THR A 46 11.65 15.44 -2.83
N ASP A 47 11.76 14.81 -1.66
CA ASP A 47 13.06 14.51 -1.04
C ASP A 47 13.74 13.29 -1.66
N ASP A 48 13.07 12.64 -2.61
CA ASP A 48 13.56 11.46 -3.32
C ASP A 48 14.46 11.83 -4.50
N THR A 49 15.24 10.87 -4.98
CA THR A 49 16.05 10.97 -6.20
C THR A 49 15.27 10.54 -7.44
N HIS A 50 14.11 9.92 -7.26
CA HIS A 50 13.23 9.41 -8.30
C HIS A 50 11.77 9.83 -8.06
N ILE A 51 11.00 9.91 -9.14
CA ILE A 51 9.55 10.14 -9.11
C ILE A 51 8.81 9.06 -9.88
N SER A 52 7.50 9.00 -9.67
CA SER A 52 6.59 8.20 -10.49
C SER A 52 7.04 6.75 -10.69
N TYR A 53 7.47 6.08 -9.64
CA TYR A 53 7.91 4.69 -9.69
C TYR A 53 6.98 3.75 -8.93
N SER A 54 7.03 2.47 -9.30
CA SER A 54 6.29 1.39 -8.64
C SER A 54 7.09 0.86 -7.43
N SER A 55 6.85 1.40 -6.24
CA SER A 55 7.47 0.89 -5.01
C SER A 55 7.07 -0.57 -4.71
N CYS A 56 5.85 -0.97 -5.08
CA CYS A 56 5.39 -2.36 -4.96
C CYS A 56 6.13 -3.33 -5.91
N GLY A 57 6.87 -2.83 -6.88
CA GLY A 57 7.72 -3.61 -7.77
C GLY A 57 9.09 -3.95 -7.19
N LEU A 58 9.50 -3.31 -6.10
CA LEU A 58 10.83 -3.50 -5.49
C LEU A 58 11.11 -4.94 -5.03
N PRO A 59 10.20 -5.66 -4.38
CA PRO A 59 10.43 -7.08 -4.06
C PRO A 59 10.71 -7.93 -5.29
N TYR A 60 10.01 -7.68 -6.41
CA TYR A 60 10.20 -8.41 -7.68
C TYR A 60 11.51 -8.05 -8.39
N TYR A 61 12.00 -6.80 -8.23
CA TYR A 61 13.33 -6.41 -8.65
C TYR A 61 14.42 -7.13 -7.83
N ILE A 62 14.24 -7.21 -6.52
CA ILE A 62 15.14 -7.94 -5.61
C ILE A 62 15.12 -9.44 -5.94
N GLU A 63 13.96 -9.99 -6.26
CA GLU A 63 13.77 -11.38 -6.71
C GLU A 63 14.57 -11.72 -7.97
N GLY A 64 14.83 -10.73 -8.84
CA GLY A 64 15.51 -10.93 -10.11
C GLY A 64 14.56 -11.20 -11.29
N ASN A 65 13.27 -10.86 -11.19
CA ASN A 65 12.33 -10.95 -12.31
C ASN A 65 12.71 -9.99 -13.45
N PHE A 66 13.48 -8.97 -13.15
CA PHE A 66 14.13 -8.05 -14.08
C PHE A 66 15.38 -7.46 -13.43
N GLU A 67 16.39 -7.11 -14.26
CA GLU A 67 17.68 -6.64 -13.77
C GLU A 67 17.75 -5.12 -13.63
N ASP A 68 17.05 -4.40 -14.48
CA ASP A 68 17.10 -2.95 -14.53
C ASP A 68 15.98 -2.33 -13.69
N TYR A 69 16.33 -1.70 -12.55
CA TYR A 69 15.36 -1.01 -11.70
C TYR A 69 14.62 0.13 -12.42
N ARG A 70 15.19 0.66 -13.52
CA ARG A 70 14.54 1.72 -14.31
C ARG A 70 13.22 1.29 -14.92
N LEU A 71 12.97 -0.01 -15.04
CA LEU A 71 11.66 -0.56 -15.43
C LEU A 71 10.55 -0.28 -14.40
N LEU A 72 10.92 0.09 -13.17
CA LEU A 72 9.97 0.55 -12.15
C LEU A 72 9.53 2.00 -12.36
N LEU A 73 10.28 2.80 -13.13
CA LEU A 73 9.97 4.19 -13.41
C LEU A 73 8.85 4.26 -14.45
N VAL A 74 7.76 4.96 -14.12
CA VAL A 74 6.59 5.09 -14.99
C VAL A 74 6.68 6.33 -15.87
N VAL A 75 7.13 7.45 -15.29
CA VAL A 75 7.34 8.74 -15.98
C VAL A 75 8.61 9.36 -15.42
N SER A 76 9.51 9.79 -16.30
CA SER A 76 10.76 10.46 -15.89
C SER A 76 10.53 11.95 -15.56
N PRO A 77 11.44 12.59 -14.81
CA PRO A 77 11.41 14.05 -14.59
C PRO A 77 11.39 14.82 -15.91
N GLU A 78 12.20 14.41 -16.90
CA GLU A 78 12.28 15.06 -18.21
C GLU A 78 10.98 14.97 -19.00
N GLU A 79 10.22 13.89 -18.84
CA GLU A 79 8.90 13.75 -19.46
C GLU A 79 7.84 14.64 -18.78
N PHE A 80 7.97 14.92 -17.49
CA PHE A 80 7.16 15.90 -16.78
C PHE A 80 7.52 17.33 -17.21
N GLU A 81 8.82 17.67 -17.29
CA GLU A 81 9.29 18.97 -17.76
C GLU A 81 8.82 19.28 -19.19
N LYS A 82 8.86 18.32 -20.11
CA LYS A 82 8.29 18.48 -21.46
C LYS A 82 6.80 18.80 -21.46
N LYS A 83 6.10 18.53 -20.36
CA LYS A 83 4.69 18.83 -20.16
C LYS A 83 4.50 20.07 -19.26
N ASN A 84 5.53 20.88 -19.06
CA ASN A 84 5.55 22.05 -18.18
C ASN A 84 5.15 21.73 -16.72
N VAL A 85 5.54 20.57 -16.21
CA VAL A 85 5.49 20.25 -14.78
C VAL A 85 6.93 20.27 -14.27
N HIS A 86 7.24 21.23 -13.42
CA HIS A 86 8.60 21.41 -12.89
C HIS A 86 8.85 20.45 -11.73
N VAL A 87 9.86 19.60 -11.89
CA VAL A 87 10.20 18.55 -10.93
C VAL A 87 11.46 18.91 -10.15
N HIS A 88 11.32 19.06 -8.84
CA HIS A 88 12.40 19.40 -7.93
C HIS A 88 12.78 18.18 -7.08
N LEU A 89 13.73 17.37 -7.57
CA LEU A 89 14.27 16.20 -6.85
C LEU A 89 15.17 16.66 -5.70
N LYS A 90 15.28 15.86 -4.63
CA LYS A 90 16.06 16.17 -3.42
C LYS A 90 15.68 17.50 -2.78
N ASN A 91 14.43 17.87 -2.90
CA ASN A 91 13.86 19.08 -2.33
C ASN A 91 12.77 18.71 -1.34
N ARG A 92 13.09 18.80 -0.04
CA ARG A 92 12.19 18.41 1.06
C ARG A 92 11.34 19.58 1.52
N ALA A 93 10.03 19.40 1.56
CA ALA A 93 9.15 20.31 2.29
C ALA A 93 9.38 20.16 3.80
N VAL A 94 9.75 21.26 4.46
CA VAL A 94 10.06 21.25 5.91
C VAL A 94 9.03 21.99 6.74
N LYS A 95 8.27 22.93 6.14
CA LYS A 95 7.20 23.65 6.84
C LYS A 95 6.17 24.19 5.84
N ILE A 96 4.92 24.09 6.20
CA ILE A 96 3.80 24.74 5.50
C ILE A 96 3.40 25.96 6.33
N ILE A 97 3.19 27.12 5.68
CA ILE A 97 2.78 28.39 6.28
C ILE A 97 1.46 28.81 5.63
N PRO A 98 0.30 28.30 6.10
CA PRO A 98 -0.96 28.48 5.41
C PRO A 98 -1.40 29.93 5.29
N GLU A 99 -1.14 30.75 6.32
CA GLU A 99 -1.53 32.15 6.38
C GLU A 99 -0.88 32.99 5.29
N ALA A 100 0.37 32.63 4.93
CA ALA A 100 1.12 33.26 3.86
C ALA A 100 0.95 32.55 2.51
N LYS A 101 0.26 31.40 2.48
CA LYS A 101 0.22 30.48 1.33
C LYS A 101 1.62 30.13 0.82
N GLN A 102 2.52 29.75 1.73
CA GLN A 102 3.90 29.43 1.43
C GLN A 102 4.29 28.05 1.99
N VAL A 103 5.27 27.42 1.32
CA VAL A 103 5.97 26.23 1.80
C VAL A 103 7.45 26.52 1.89
N LEU A 104 8.07 26.23 3.02
CA LEU A 104 9.52 26.22 3.17
C LEU A 104 10.08 24.92 2.63
N ILE A 105 10.90 25.00 1.60
CA ILE A 105 11.57 23.89 0.94
C ILE A 105 13.05 23.92 1.30
N GLN A 106 13.63 22.76 1.61
CA GLN A 106 15.07 22.56 1.78
C GLN A 106 15.64 21.77 0.60
N ASP A 107 16.54 22.35 -0.14
CA ASP A 107 17.37 21.64 -1.11
C ASP A 107 18.41 20.79 -0.36
N LEU A 108 18.28 19.48 -0.44
CA LEU A 108 19.14 18.51 0.25
C LEU A 108 20.56 18.43 -0.37
N SER A 109 20.74 18.91 -1.59
CA SER A 109 22.03 18.92 -2.26
C SER A 109 22.89 20.12 -1.79
N THR A 110 22.28 21.29 -1.63
CA THR A 110 22.96 22.53 -1.23
C THR A 110 22.75 22.91 0.23
N GLN A 111 21.82 22.23 0.91
CA GLN A 111 21.35 22.53 2.29
C GLN A 111 20.72 23.92 2.44
N ARG A 112 20.40 24.60 1.34
CA ARG A 112 19.70 25.89 1.36
C ARG A 112 18.21 25.70 1.51
N ALA A 113 17.59 26.59 2.27
CA ALA A 113 16.14 26.65 2.40
C ALA A 113 15.59 27.91 1.71
N TYR A 114 14.42 27.78 1.08
CA TYR A 114 13.73 28.87 0.38
C TYR A 114 12.22 28.71 0.48
N LEU A 115 11.50 29.82 0.34
CA LEU A 115 10.04 29.84 0.36
C LEU A 115 9.49 29.72 -1.06
N VAL A 116 8.39 28.99 -1.18
CA VAL A 116 7.64 28.82 -2.43
C VAL A 116 6.20 29.19 -2.16
N ASP A 117 5.66 30.12 -2.95
CA ASP A 117 4.26 30.53 -2.90
C ASP A 117 3.37 29.49 -3.61
N TYR A 118 2.11 29.35 -3.19
CA TYR A 118 1.12 28.52 -3.87
C TYR A 118 -0.28 29.16 -3.85
N ASP A 119 -1.08 28.91 -4.88
CA ASP A 119 -2.51 29.14 -4.86
C ASP A 119 -3.24 27.91 -4.32
N LYS A 120 -2.78 26.72 -4.74
CA LYS A 120 -3.25 25.39 -4.29
C LYS A 120 -2.09 24.52 -3.88
N LEU A 121 -2.23 23.82 -2.76
CA LEU A 121 -1.25 22.89 -2.22
C LEU A 121 -1.82 21.48 -2.19
N ILE A 122 -1.05 20.49 -2.71
CA ILE A 122 -1.40 19.06 -2.62
C ILE A 122 -0.31 18.34 -1.83
N ILE A 123 -0.66 17.82 -0.66
CA ILE A 123 0.23 17.06 0.23
C ILE A 123 0.14 15.58 -0.13
N ALA A 124 1.22 15.00 -0.67
CA ALA A 124 1.30 13.61 -1.10
C ALA A 124 2.59 12.94 -0.58
N ILE A 125 2.97 13.27 0.66
CA ILE A 125 4.25 12.90 1.29
C ILE A 125 4.31 11.43 1.79
N GLY A 126 3.25 10.68 1.63
CA GLY A 126 3.21 9.24 1.84
C GLY A 126 3.43 8.79 3.29
N ALA A 127 4.08 7.64 3.45
CA ALA A 127 4.35 7.00 4.74
C ALA A 127 5.82 6.58 4.84
N ARG A 128 6.28 6.25 6.03
CA ARG A 128 7.62 5.74 6.31
C ARG A 128 7.58 4.41 7.06
N PRO A 129 8.61 3.56 6.90
CA PRO A 129 8.75 2.34 7.71
C PRO A 129 8.84 2.67 9.21
N ILE A 130 8.29 1.80 10.03
CA ILE A 130 8.48 1.83 11.47
C ILE A 130 9.82 1.13 11.78
N ILE A 131 10.71 1.82 12.48
CA ILE A 131 11.94 1.23 13.01
C ILE A 131 11.71 0.97 14.50
N PRO A 132 11.60 -0.31 14.93
CA PRO A 132 11.36 -0.64 16.33
C PRO A 132 12.59 -0.33 17.19
N LYS A 133 12.37 -0.15 18.49
CA LYS A 133 13.45 0.08 19.45
C LYS A 133 14.17 -1.25 19.76
N ILE A 134 15.06 -1.68 18.85
CA ILE A 134 15.89 -2.86 19.00
C ILE A 134 17.34 -2.39 19.26
N LYS A 135 18.02 -3.05 20.19
CA LYS A 135 19.42 -2.71 20.49
C LYS A 135 20.27 -2.91 19.23
N ASN A 136 21.12 -1.94 18.92
CA ASN A 136 22.00 -1.91 17.73
C ASN A 136 21.27 -1.92 16.38
N VAL A 137 20.04 -1.40 16.29
CA VAL A 137 19.25 -1.32 15.04
C VAL A 137 19.93 -0.53 13.92
N ASN A 138 20.91 0.29 14.24
CA ASN A 138 21.65 1.16 13.29
C ASN A 138 22.93 0.51 12.76
N LEU A 139 23.20 -0.78 13.05
CA LEU A 139 24.35 -1.48 12.45
C LEU A 139 24.23 -1.48 10.91
N PRO A 140 25.35 -1.46 10.18
CA PRO A 140 25.32 -1.65 8.73
C PRO A 140 24.64 -2.98 8.35
N ASN A 141 24.11 -3.05 7.14
CA ASN A 141 23.38 -4.20 6.60
C ASN A 141 22.04 -4.51 7.31
N ILE A 142 21.47 -3.52 8.01
CA ILE A 142 20.07 -3.52 8.48
C ILE A 142 19.30 -2.52 7.62
N PHE A 143 18.32 -3.00 6.88
CA PHE A 143 17.58 -2.25 5.88
C PHE A 143 16.09 -2.12 6.24
N THR A 144 15.46 -1.13 5.64
CA THR A 144 14.01 -1.07 5.40
C THR A 144 13.79 -1.05 3.89
N LEU A 145 12.57 -1.32 3.41
CA LEU A 145 12.26 -1.27 1.99
C LEU A 145 11.16 -0.24 1.72
N ARG A 146 11.53 0.87 1.09
CA ARG A 146 10.58 1.94 0.74
C ARG A 146 10.93 2.61 -0.60
N LYS A 147 12.20 2.99 -0.80
CA LYS A 147 12.70 3.72 -1.96
C LYS A 147 13.47 2.81 -2.92
N ILE A 148 13.73 3.30 -4.12
CA ILE A 148 14.51 2.57 -5.14
C ILE A 148 15.91 2.23 -4.61
N GLU A 149 16.55 3.16 -3.90
CA GLU A 149 17.87 2.98 -3.31
C GLU A 149 17.89 1.82 -2.31
N ASP A 150 16.83 1.67 -1.51
CA ASP A 150 16.69 0.54 -0.59
C ASP A 150 16.66 -0.79 -1.36
N GLY A 151 15.88 -0.83 -2.44
CA GLY A 151 15.77 -2.02 -3.30
C GLY A 151 17.10 -2.40 -3.95
N ILE A 152 17.87 -1.41 -4.44
CA ILE A 152 19.20 -1.61 -5.01
C ILE A 152 20.14 -2.16 -3.95
N ALA A 153 20.24 -1.52 -2.79
CA ALA A 153 21.13 -1.93 -1.70
C ALA A 153 20.80 -3.35 -1.18
N ILE A 154 19.50 -3.67 -1.02
CA ILE A 154 19.07 -5.01 -0.59
C ILE A 154 19.40 -6.05 -1.67
N LYS A 155 19.17 -5.77 -2.96
CA LYS A 155 19.52 -6.70 -4.05
C LYS A 155 21.03 -6.97 -4.09
N GLU A 156 21.85 -5.91 -4.03
CA GLU A 156 23.32 -6.04 -4.00
C GLU A 156 23.81 -6.86 -2.79
N MET A 157 23.15 -6.67 -1.64
CA MET A 157 23.47 -7.44 -0.44
C MET A 157 23.04 -8.90 -0.57
N ALA A 158 21.85 -9.17 -1.11
CA ALA A 158 21.34 -10.52 -1.33
C ALA A 158 22.26 -11.34 -2.24
N LEU A 159 22.80 -10.72 -3.33
CA LEU A 159 23.67 -11.41 -4.29
C LEU A 159 25.01 -11.90 -3.71
N LYS A 160 25.47 -11.34 -2.60
CA LYS A 160 26.74 -11.70 -1.94
C LYS A 160 26.57 -12.42 -0.59
N SER A 161 25.33 -12.69 -0.23
CA SER A 161 24.95 -13.27 1.06
C SER A 161 24.49 -14.72 0.93
N THR A 162 24.43 -15.42 2.06
CA THR A 162 23.92 -16.78 2.18
C THR A 162 22.69 -16.86 3.11
N HIS A 163 22.59 -15.92 4.05
CA HIS A 163 21.53 -15.90 5.06
C HIS A 163 20.92 -14.52 5.17
N ALA A 164 19.60 -14.44 5.07
CA ALA A 164 18.81 -13.24 5.28
C ALA A 164 17.88 -13.40 6.48
N THR A 165 17.74 -12.35 7.29
CA THR A 165 16.69 -12.28 8.31
C THR A 165 15.67 -11.22 7.95
N ILE A 166 14.37 -11.58 7.99
CA ILE A 166 13.24 -10.69 7.82
C ILE A 166 12.56 -10.51 9.18
N VAL A 167 12.36 -9.28 9.61
CA VAL A 167 11.64 -8.96 10.85
C VAL A 167 10.28 -8.38 10.49
N GLY A 168 9.23 -9.17 10.71
CA GLY A 168 7.83 -8.86 10.37
C GLY A 168 7.29 -9.72 9.22
N GLY A 169 6.17 -10.38 9.45
CA GLY A 169 5.50 -11.32 8.55
C GLY A 169 4.26 -10.74 7.84
N GLY A 170 4.23 -9.41 7.59
CA GLY A 170 3.23 -8.75 6.76
C GLY A 170 3.51 -8.89 5.26
N TYR A 171 2.79 -8.12 4.42
CA TYR A 171 2.90 -8.18 2.94
C TYR A 171 4.34 -8.09 2.44
N ILE A 172 5.08 -7.04 2.82
CA ILE A 172 6.46 -6.81 2.37
C ILE A 172 7.38 -7.96 2.83
N GLY A 173 7.23 -8.42 4.09
CA GLY A 173 8.05 -9.52 4.61
C GLY A 173 7.81 -10.83 3.87
N ILE A 174 6.58 -11.12 3.51
CA ILE A 174 6.20 -12.31 2.74
C ILE A 174 6.70 -12.23 1.28
N GLU A 175 6.63 -11.06 0.65
CA GLU A 175 7.18 -10.84 -0.70
C GLU A 175 8.71 -10.95 -0.72
N LEU A 176 9.39 -10.40 0.29
CA LEU A 176 10.84 -10.56 0.43
C LEU A 176 11.25 -11.98 0.78
N LEU A 177 10.42 -12.74 1.50
CA LEU A 177 10.66 -14.17 1.73
C LEU A 177 10.77 -14.92 0.40
N GLU A 178 9.83 -14.71 -0.52
CA GLU A 178 9.90 -15.27 -1.88
C GLU A 178 11.16 -14.80 -2.61
N ALA A 179 11.41 -13.49 -2.60
CA ALA A 179 12.52 -12.87 -3.32
C ALA A 179 13.87 -13.48 -2.88
N PHE A 180 14.12 -13.59 -1.58
CA PHE A 180 15.38 -14.14 -1.07
C PHE A 180 15.50 -15.65 -1.29
N VAL A 181 14.40 -16.41 -1.17
CA VAL A 181 14.40 -17.83 -1.50
C VAL A 181 14.75 -18.08 -2.96
N LYS A 182 14.27 -17.24 -3.88
CA LYS A 182 14.61 -17.34 -5.31
C LYS A 182 16.03 -16.90 -5.64
N GLN A 183 16.62 -16.04 -4.80
CA GLN A 183 18.04 -15.71 -4.83
C GLN A 183 18.93 -16.78 -4.14
N ASN A 184 18.35 -17.95 -3.79
CA ASN A 184 19.02 -19.07 -3.14
C ASN A 184 19.57 -18.79 -1.73
N LEU A 185 19.04 -17.81 -1.01
CA LEU A 185 19.39 -17.57 0.38
C LEU A 185 18.62 -18.51 1.31
N LYS A 186 19.22 -18.83 2.45
CA LYS A 186 18.49 -19.30 3.62
C LYS A 186 17.83 -18.11 4.30
N VAL A 187 16.54 -18.22 4.61
CA VAL A 187 15.77 -17.10 5.16
C VAL A 187 15.19 -17.43 6.52
N THR A 188 15.41 -16.56 7.50
CA THR A 188 14.69 -16.61 8.78
C THR A 188 13.72 -15.43 8.83
N LEU A 189 12.41 -15.71 8.85
CA LEU A 189 11.38 -14.72 9.09
C LEU A 189 10.94 -14.78 10.54
N ILE A 190 11.03 -13.65 11.25
CA ILE A 190 10.66 -13.51 12.67
C ILE A 190 9.46 -12.58 12.77
N GLU A 191 8.37 -13.10 13.34
CA GLU A 191 7.10 -12.38 13.50
C GLU A 191 6.72 -12.31 14.98
N TYR A 192 6.36 -11.12 15.45
CA TYR A 192 5.91 -10.87 16.81
C TYR A 192 4.58 -11.57 17.12
N SER A 193 3.66 -11.56 16.18
CA SER A 193 2.33 -12.13 16.33
C SER A 193 2.39 -13.67 16.28
N SER A 194 1.27 -14.31 16.66
CA SER A 194 1.13 -15.77 16.64
C SER A 194 1.13 -16.39 15.22
N CYS A 195 0.86 -15.56 14.20
CA CYS A 195 0.84 -15.97 12.78
C CYS A 195 1.40 -14.86 11.90
N VAL A 196 1.85 -15.20 10.70
CA VAL A 196 2.12 -14.24 9.62
C VAL A 196 0.80 -13.75 9.00
N MET A 197 0.85 -12.67 8.21
CA MET A 197 -0.31 -12.10 7.49
C MET A 197 -1.50 -11.80 8.42
N THR A 198 -1.26 -11.14 9.54
CA THR A 198 -2.28 -10.80 10.56
C THR A 198 -3.37 -9.83 10.09
N THR A 199 -3.29 -9.36 8.85
CA THR A 199 -4.38 -8.64 8.18
C THR A 199 -5.57 -9.56 7.81
N PHE A 200 -5.34 -10.87 7.73
CA PHE A 200 -6.37 -11.90 7.57
C PHE A 200 -6.96 -12.29 8.93
N ASP A 201 -8.09 -13.00 8.92
CA ASP A 201 -8.59 -13.67 10.13
C ASP A 201 -7.61 -14.75 10.61
N GLU A 202 -7.60 -15.04 11.90
CA GLU A 202 -6.62 -15.92 12.52
C GLU A 202 -6.61 -17.34 11.92
N ASP A 203 -7.76 -17.89 11.57
CA ASP A 203 -7.90 -19.19 10.91
C ASP A 203 -7.25 -19.20 9.51
N MET A 204 -7.44 -18.12 8.75
CA MET A 204 -6.82 -17.96 7.44
C MET A 204 -5.31 -17.68 7.54
N SER A 205 -4.87 -16.90 8.53
CA SER A 205 -3.44 -16.67 8.81
C SER A 205 -2.72 -17.96 9.20
N LYS A 206 -3.34 -18.80 10.02
CA LYS A 206 -2.81 -20.13 10.36
C LYS A 206 -2.69 -21.01 9.12
N LEU A 207 -3.71 -21.05 8.28
CA LEU A 207 -3.70 -21.79 7.01
C LEU A 207 -2.55 -21.31 6.11
N ILE A 208 -2.38 -19.99 5.97
CA ILE A 208 -1.26 -19.41 5.20
C ILE A 208 0.07 -19.90 5.74
N GLN A 209 0.30 -19.82 7.04
CA GLN A 209 1.54 -20.24 7.68
C GLN A 209 1.80 -21.73 7.52
N GLU A 210 0.80 -22.59 7.67
CA GLU A 210 0.89 -24.03 7.46
C GLU A 210 1.28 -24.36 6.01
N GLN A 211 0.63 -23.72 5.04
CA GLN A 211 0.95 -23.90 3.62
C GLN A 211 2.37 -23.42 3.28
N LEU A 212 2.79 -22.25 3.79
CA LEU A 212 4.15 -21.76 3.61
C LEU A 212 5.17 -22.74 4.22
N ASN A 213 4.94 -23.22 5.44
CA ASN A 213 5.82 -24.19 6.07
C ASN A 213 5.91 -25.49 5.27
N SER A 214 4.81 -25.97 4.68
CA SER A 214 4.79 -27.21 3.86
C SER A 214 5.63 -27.11 2.59
N ILE A 215 5.74 -25.91 1.99
CA ILE A 215 6.51 -25.65 0.76
C ILE A 215 7.94 -25.15 1.02
N SER A 216 8.34 -25.00 2.28
CA SER A 216 9.64 -24.41 2.64
C SER A 216 10.83 -25.21 2.15
N ASN A 217 10.75 -26.56 2.16
CA ASN A 217 11.83 -27.48 1.80
C ASN A 217 13.17 -27.10 2.49
N ASN A 218 13.13 -26.67 3.74
CA ASN A 218 14.27 -26.17 4.52
C ASN A 218 14.98 -24.93 3.96
N ARG A 219 14.40 -24.25 2.96
CA ARG A 219 14.97 -23.01 2.41
C ARG A 219 14.69 -21.80 3.31
N PHE A 220 13.62 -21.85 4.07
CA PHE A 220 13.27 -20.80 5.02
C PHE A 220 12.64 -21.37 6.29
N LYS A 221 12.67 -20.55 7.34
CA LYS A 221 12.04 -20.80 8.63
C LYS A 221 11.20 -19.60 9.02
N ILE A 222 9.94 -19.84 9.37
CA ILE A 222 9.04 -18.83 9.94
C ILE A 222 8.97 -19.06 11.45
N MET A 223 9.25 -18.01 12.21
CA MET A 223 9.20 -18.00 13.68
C MET A 223 8.20 -16.96 14.12
N THR A 224 7.09 -17.41 14.66
CA THR A 224 6.02 -16.57 15.20
C THR A 224 6.07 -16.53 16.72
N SER A 225 5.35 -15.57 17.32
CA SER A 225 5.40 -15.27 18.77
C SER A 225 6.83 -14.98 19.27
N GLU A 226 7.65 -14.39 18.42
CA GLU A 226 9.05 -14.05 18.72
C GLU A 226 9.30 -12.56 18.48
N ILE A 227 9.90 -11.91 19.46
CA ILE A 227 10.30 -10.51 19.34
C ILE A 227 11.82 -10.41 19.19
N VAL A 228 12.29 -9.63 18.22
CA VAL A 228 13.73 -9.33 18.10
C VAL A 228 14.08 -8.24 19.13
N THR A 229 15.12 -8.49 19.93
CA THR A 229 15.55 -7.60 21.02
C THR A 229 16.92 -6.97 20.78
N GLU A 230 17.80 -7.63 20.03
CA GLU A 230 19.16 -7.16 19.82
C GLU A 230 19.72 -7.66 18.49
N PHE A 231 20.48 -6.81 17.83
CA PHE A 231 21.38 -7.15 16.74
C PHE A 231 22.82 -7.13 17.26
N SER A 232 23.61 -8.11 16.87
CA SER A 232 25.04 -8.15 17.19
C SER A 232 25.85 -8.13 15.89
N GLY A 233 26.95 -7.43 15.89
CA GLY A 233 27.81 -7.24 14.72
C GLY A 233 28.96 -6.28 15.03
N ASP A 234 29.63 -5.83 13.99
CA ASP A 234 30.79 -4.95 14.04
C ASP A 234 30.69 -3.84 12.99
N ILE A 235 31.82 -3.22 12.64
CA ILE A 235 31.88 -2.14 11.64
C ILE A 235 31.49 -2.63 10.23
N ASP A 236 31.64 -3.93 9.95
CA ASP A 236 31.29 -4.53 8.66
C ASP A 236 29.79 -4.86 8.55
N GLY A 237 29.06 -4.83 9.67
CA GLY A 237 27.62 -4.97 9.72
C GLY A 237 27.09 -6.00 10.71
N VAL A 238 25.79 -6.26 10.61
CA VAL A 238 25.10 -7.25 11.44
C VAL A 238 25.63 -8.66 11.15
N LYS A 239 25.78 -9.46 12.21
CA LYS A 239 26.23 -10.87 12.15
C LYS A 239 25.22 -11.83 12.78
N SER A 240 24.43 -11.36 13.73
CA SER A 240 23.40 -12.21 14.35
C SER A 240 22.24 -11.40 14.90
N VAL A 241 21.10 -12.10 15.05
CA VAL A 241 19.83 -11.60 15.60
C VAL A 241 19.51 -12.38 16.86
N LYS A 242 19.18 -11.67 17.96
CA LYS A 242 18.74 -12.25 19.22
C LYS A 242 17.28 -11.95 19.46
N THR A 243 16.52 -12.98 19.86
CA THR A 243 15.10 -12.84 20.21
C THR A 243 14.88 -12.73 21.73
N GLY A 244 13.67 -12.34 22.12
CA GLY A 244 13.24 -12.22 23.49
C GLY A 244 13.24 -13.55 24.28
N THR A 245 13.11 -14.67 23.57
CA THR A 245 13.24 -16.04 24.16
C THR A 245 14.71 -16.48 24.31
N GLY A 246 15.67 -15.62 23.93
CA GLY A 246 17.11 -15.90 24.04
C GLY A 246 17.70 -16.68 22.89
N LYS A 247 16.94 -17.01 21.83
CA LYS A 247 17.47 -17.64 20.62
C LYS A 247 18.36 -16.66 19.86
N VAL A 248 19.45 -17.17 19.29
CA VAL A 248 20.38 -16.41 18.45
C VAL A 248 20.49 -17.07 17.09
N PHE A 249 20.48 -16.28 16.02
CA PHE A 249 20.58 -16.73 14.63
C PHE A 249 21.63 -15.92 13.91
N ASP A 250 22.49 -16.59 13.18
CA ASP A 250 23.44 -15.93 12.29
C ASP A 250 22.70 -15.35 11.08
N THR A 251 23.17 -14.21 10.59
CA THR A 251 22.62 -13.54 9.42
C THR A 251 23.66 -12.64 8.78
N ASP A 252 23.63 -12.50 7.46
CA ASP A 252 24.50 -11.59 6.73
C ASP A 252 23.88 -10.18 6.64
N PHE A 253 22.55 -10.12 6.65
CA PHE A 253 21.78 -8.86 6.66
C PHE A 253 20.36 -9.06 7.20
N VAL A 254 19.72 -7.94 7.52
CA VAL A 254 18.37 -7.90 8.07
C VAL A 254 17.51 -6.91 7.25
N VAL A 255 16.24 -7.27 6.99
CA VAL A 255 15.25 -6.32 6.49
C VAL A 255 14.11 -6.19 7.51
N LEU A 256 13.87 -4.95 7.95
CA LEU A 256 12.81 -4.60 8.87
C LEU A 256 11.50 -4.35 8.11
N CYS A 257 10.53 -5.23 8.28
CA CYS A 257 9.19 -5.20 7.68
C CYS A 257 8.10 -5.04 8.75
N THR A 258 8.38 -4.22 9.76
CA THR A 258 7.61 -4.06 11.02
C THR A 258 6.44 -3.08 10.91
N GLY A 259 5.98 -2.81 9.71
CA GLY A 259 4.88 -1.89 9.42
C GLY A 259 5.33 -0.51 8.99
N ALA A 260 4.36 0.37 8.79
CA ALA A 260 4.56 1.74 8.36
C ALA A 260 3.73 2.72 9.21
N THR A 261 4.08 3.99 9.14
CA THR A 261 3.34 5.09 9.75
C THR A 261 3.20 6.25 8.76
N PRO A 262 2.05 6.94 8.71
CA PRO A 262 1.88 8.07 7.79
C PRO A 262 2.82 9.22 8.14
N ASN A 263 3.30 9.93 7.14
CA ASN A 263 4.04 11.17 7.33
C ASN A 263 3.04 12.31 7.54
N VAL A 264 3.01 12.87 8.73
CA VAL A 264 1.99 13.87 9.11
C VAL A 264 2.57 15.12 9.78
N GLU A 265 3.84 15.10 10.12
CA GLU A 265 4.47 16.10 10.99
C GLU A 265 4.30 17.52 10.42
N ILE A 266 4.65 17.74 9.15
CA ILE A 266 4.55 19.08 8.53
C ILE A 266 3.10 19.57 8.39
N ALA A 267 2.15 18.65 8.23
CA ALA A 267 0.74 18.97 8.19
C ALA A 267 0.21 19.32 9.58
N LYS A 268 0.57 18.55 10.60
CA LYS A 268 0.22 18.80 11.99
C LYS A 268 0.79 20.14 12.48
N ASP A 269 2.05 20.42 12.18
CA ASP A 269 2.72 21.68 12.58
C ASP A 269 2.12 22.91 11.88
N ALA A 270 1.47 22.71 10.73
CA ALA A 270 0.70 23.72 10.01
C ALA A 270 -0.74 23.89 10.50
N GLY A 271 -1.17 23.15 11.53
CA GLY A 271 -2.53 23.20 12.06
C GLY A 271 -3.56 22.44 11.22
N ILE A 272 -3.13 21.54 10.33
CA ILE A 272 -4.03 20.65 9.58
C ILE A 272 -4.51 19.53 10.49
N ASP A 273 -5.81 19.28 10.52
CA ASP A 273 -6.43 18.24 11.33
C ASP A 273 -5.92 16.85 10.97
N LEU A 274 -5.63 16.06 12.00
CA LEU A 274 -5.43 14.62 11.87
C LEU A 274 -6.72 13.87 12.20
N GLY A 275 -6.92 12.72 11.53
CA GLY A 275 -8.04 11.83 11.77
C GLY A 275 -7.82 10.89 12.95
N VAL A 276 -8.82 10.05 13.24
CA VAL A 276 -8.77 9.07 14.34
C VAL A 276 -7.70 7.99 14.17
N THR A 277 -7.22 7.81 12.96
CA THR A 277 -6.12 6.88 12.63
C THR A 277 -4.73 7.50 12.84
N GLY A 278 -4.66 8.80 13.09
CA GLY A 278 -3.42 9.56 13.17
C GLY A 278 -2.89 10.06 11.82
N ALA A 279 -3.50 9.69 10.71
CA ALA A 279 -3.21 10.21 9.37
C ALA A 279 -3.91 11.56 9.12
N ILE A 280 -3.54 12.28 8.06
CA ILE A 280 -4.16 13.57 7.72
C ILE A 280 -5.65 13.34 7.41
N LYS A 281 -6.51 14.11 8.07
CA LYS A 281 -7.95 14.09 7.84
C LYS A 281 -8.30 14.82 6.55
N VAL A 282 -9.04 14.14 5.68
CA VAL A 282 -9.58 14.72 4.45
C VAL A 282 -11.07 14.37 4.31
N ASN A 283 -11.77 15.19 3.53
CA ASN A 283 -13.13 14.88 3.10
C ASN A 283 -13.13 14.05 1.80
N GLU A 284 -14.30 13.74 1.25
CA GLU A 284 -14.45 12.98 -0.01
C GLU A 284 -13.83 13.65 -1.25
N LYS A 285 -13.54 14.96 -1.17
CA LYS A 285 -12.89 15.75 -2.22
C LYS A 285 -11.37 15.84 -2.02
N MET A 286 -10.81 15.14 -1.06
CA MET A 286 -9.41 15.24 -0.65
C MET A 286 -9.02 16.61 -0.08
N GLU A 287 -9.97 17.43 0.37
CA GLU A 287 -9.73 18.70 1.03
C GLU A 287 -9.36 18.48 2.49
N THR A 288 -8.35 19.18 2.98
CA THR A 288 -7.97 19.21 4.40
C THR A 288 -8.84 20.22 5.18
N SER A 289 -8.54 20.41 6.47
CA SER A 289 -9.17 21.46 7.30
C SER A 289 -8.79 22.89 6.89
N ILE A 290 -7.75 23.04 6.05
CA ILE A 290 -7.27 24.35 5.59
C ILE A 290 -7.69 24.56 4.13
N LYS A 291 -8.29 25.71 3.87
CA LYS A 291 -8.75 26.09 2.51
C LYS A 291 -7.57 26.10 1.53
N ASP A 292 -7.81 25.63 0.31
CA ASP A 292 -6.83 25.54 -0.79
C ASP A 292 -5.69 24.53 -0.54
N VAL A 293 -5.80 23.72 0.52
CA VAL A 293 -4.85 22.65 0.87
C VAL A 293 -5.53 21.30 0.78
N TYR A 294 -5.00 20.43 -0.05
CA TYR A 294 -5.45 19.06 -0.29
C TYR A 294 -4.42 18.06 0.22
N ALA A 295 -4.83 16.84 0.54
CA ALA A 295 -3.90 15.77 0.85
C ALA A 295 -4.37 14.44 0.25
N CYS A 296 -3.42 13.54 -0.12
CA CYS A 296 -3.75 12.27 -0.77
C CYS A 296 -2.61 11.23 -0.63
N GLY A 297 -2.95 9.97 -0.82
CA GLY A 297 -2.03 8.83 -0.72
C GLY A 297 -1.77 8.40 0.72
N ASP A 298 -0.68 7.67 0.94
CA ASP A 298 -0.41 6.99 2.21
C ASP A 298 -0.30 7.91 3.44
N CYS A 299 -0.41 9.24 3.29
CA CYS A 299 -0.43 10.18 4.41
C CYS A 299 -1.84 10.53 4.91
N VAL A 300 -2.92 10.09 4.24
CA VAL A 300 -4.30 10.46 4.58
C VAL A 300 -5.08 9.32 5.23
N GLU A 301 -6.12 9.70 5.98
CA GLU A 301 -7.13 8.80 6.52
C GLU A 301 -8.23 8.58 5.49
N GLU A 302 -8.56 7.31 5.24
CA GLU A 302 -9.54 6.90 4.25
C GLU A 302 -10.88 6.52 4.87
N HIS A 303 -11.89 6.41 4.02
CA HIS A 303 -13.23 5.96 4.36
C HIS A 303 -13.41 4.50 3.91
N LEU A 304 -13.73 3.59 4.85
CA LEU A 304 -14.00 2.19 4.57
C LEU A 304 -15.47 2.01 4.19
N VAL A 305 -15.74 1.76 2.91
CA VAL A 305 -17.10 1.78 2.31
C VAL A 305 -18.05 0.77 2.99
N VAL A 306 -17.57 -0.44 3.30
CA VAL A 306 -18.40 -1.52 3.87
C VAL A 306 -19.05 -1.12 5.19
N SER A 307 -18.33 -0.38 6.03
CA SER A 307 -18.74 -0.07 7.41
C SER A 307 -18.96 1.41 7.70
N ASN A 308 -18.73 2.27 6.71
CA ASN A 308 -18.75 3.72 6.91
C ASN A 308 -17.81 4.22 8.03
N SER A 309 -16.72 3.47 8.31
CA SER A 309 -15.74 3.79 9.34
C SER A 309 -14.47 4.40 8.74
N LYS A 310 -13.64 5.01 9.58
CA LYS A 310 -12.34 5.52 9.18
C LYS A 310 -11.27 4.44 9.30
N ILE A 311 -10.32 4.47 8.36
CA ILE A 311 -9.21 3.53 8.27
C ILE A 311 -7.99 4.22 7.67
N TRP A 312 -6.82 3.66 7.91
CA TRP A 312 -5.59 4.00 7.22
C TRP A 312 -5.08 2.76 6.48
N LEU A 313 -5.02 2.83 5.15
CA LEU A 313 -4.63 1.73 4.25
C LEU A 313 -3.66 2.24 3.18
N PRO A 314 -2.35 2.17 3.42
CA PRO A 314 -1.33 2.67 2.49
C PRO A 314 -1.20 1.75 1.27
N LEU A 315 -2.11 1.87 0.30
CA LEU A 315 -2.16 1.08 -0.92
C LEU A 315 -1.98 1.95 -2.17
N GLY A 316 -1.04 1.58 -3.02
CA GLY A 316 -0.70 2.36 -4.22
C GLY A 316 -1.87 2.59 -5.20
N SER A 317 -2.82 1.64 -5.29
CA SER A 317 -4.03 1.78 -6.10
C SER A 317 -4.96 2.88 -5.59
N ASN A 318 -5.09 3.02 -4.27
CA ASN A 318 -5.87 4.07 -3.61
C ASN A 318 -5.17 5.41 -3.77
N ALA A 319 -3.87 5.47 -3.45
CA ALA A 319 -3.05 6.67 -3.60
C ALA A 319 -3.17 7.29 -5.00
N ASN A 320 -3.20 6.46 -6.05
CA ASN A 320 -3.36 6.91 -7.43
C ASN A 320 -4.74 7.55 -7.68
N LYS A 321 -5.83 6.96 -7.17
CA LYS A 321 -7.19 7.48 -7.30
C LYS A 321 -7.35 8.79 -6.53
N GLU A 322 -6.85 8.84 -5.30
CA GLU A 322 -6.88 10.01 -4.43
C GLU A 322 -6.12 11.18 -5.03
N GLY A 323 -4.89 10.94 -5.54
CA GLY A 323 -4.12 11.97 -6.24
C GLY A 323 -4.86 12.55 -7.45
N ARG A 324 -5.62 11.72 -8.17
CA ARG A 324 -6.50 12.20 -9.26
C ARG A 324 -7.61 13.10 -8.73
N THR A 325 -8.32 12.68 -7.68
CA THR A 325 -9.42 13.43 -7.08
C THR A 325 -8.94 14.77 -6.48
N ALA A 326 -7.81 14.73 -5.74
CA ALA A 326 -7.18 15.95 -5.20
C ALA A 326 -6.85 16.95 -6.30
N ALA A 327 -6.25 16.51 -7.40
CA ALA A 327 -5.92 17.38 -8.52
C ALA A 327 -7.16 17.96 -9.22
N ILE A 328 -8.23 17.17 -9.42
CA ILE A 328 -9.47 17.66 -10.03
C ILE A 328 -10.05 18.79 -9.19
N ASN A 329 -10.11 18.62 -7.88
CA ASN A 329 -10.69 19.59 -6.97
C ASN A 329 -9.78 20.82 -6.77
N ALA A 330 -8.47 20.64 -6.71
CA ALA A 330 -7.52 21.74 -6.70
C ALA A 330 -7.61 22.61 -7.95
N CYS A 331 -7.96 22.02 -9.09
CA CYS A 331 -8.20 22.72 -10.36
C CYS A 331 -9.63 23.30 -10.50
N GLY A 332 -10.43 23.31 -9.43
CA GLY A 332 -11.78 23.88 -9.43
C GLY A 332 -12.88 22.93 -9.89
N GLY A 333 -12.59 21.64 -10.02
CA GLY A 333 -13.60 20.60 -10.33
C GLY A 333 -14.38 20.14 -9.10
N ASP A 334 -15.23 19.12 -9.29
CA ASP A 334 -16.07 18.50 -8.25
C ASP A 334 -16.02 16.96 -8.39
N ASP A 335 -14.89 16.35 -8.03
CA ASP A 335 -14.72 14.89 -8.02
C ASP A 335 -14.74 14.36 -6.59
N LYS A 336 -15.24 13.12 -6.43
CA LYS A 336 -15.38 12.49 -5.12
C LYS A 336 -14.68 11.14 -5.09
N PHE A 337 -13.85 10.93 -4.08
CA PHE A 337 -13.30 9.63 -3.75
C PHE A 337 -14.26 8.89 -2.82
N PHE A 338 -14.85 7.81 -3.33
CA PHE A 338 -15.89 7.07 -2.59
C PHE A 338 -15.36 6.24 -1.41
N GLY A 339 -14.05 6.19 -1.22
CA GLY A 339 -13.42 5.39 -0.17
C GLY A 339 -12.85 4.07 -0.68
N VAL A 340 -12.53 3.19 0.26
CA VAL A 340 -11.78 1.95 0.04
C VAL A 340 -12.54 0.73 0.54
N LEU A 341 -12.21 -0.45 0.00
CA LEU A 341 -12.68 -1.73 0.49
C LEU A 341 -11.60 -2.51 1.26
N GLY A 342 -10.34 -2.08 1.19
CA GLY A 342 -9.22 -2.83 1.73
C GLY A 342 -8.85 -4.05 0.88
N SER A 343 -9.11 -3.99 -0.43
CA SER A 343 -8.77 -5.08 -1.34
C SER A 343 -7.26 -5.16 -1.53
N SER A 344 -6.70 -6.34 -1.29
CA SER A 344 -5.27 -6.59 -1.40
C SER A 344 -4.98 -7.99 -1.91
N VAL A 345 -3.83 -8.16 -2.52
CA VAL A 345 -3.30 -9.45 -2.97
C VAL A 345 -1.79 -9.46 -2.82
N THR A 346 -1.26 -10.59 -2.43
CA THR A 346 0.18 -10.88 -2.45
C THR A 346 0.41 -12.34 -2.79
N ARG A 347 1.64 -12.66 -3.13
CA ARG A 347 2.07 -14.02 -3.44
C ARG A 347 3.33 -14.37 -2.66
N CYS A 348 3.47 -15.64 -2.31
CA CYS A 348 4.72 -16.23 -1.90
C CYS A 348 4.87 -17.60 -2.55
N LEU A 349 5.87 -17.75 -3.39
CA LEU A 349 6.10 -18.94 -4.21
C LEU A 349 4.86 -19.25 -5.07
N ASN A 350 4.20 -20.38 -4.84
CA ASN A 350 2.97 -20.76 -5.55
C ASN A 350 1.69 -20.41 -4.78
N LEU A 351 1.80 -19.76 -3.64
CA LEU A 351 0.66 -19.44 -2.78
C LEU A 351 0.21 -18.00 -3.00
N THR A 352 -0.99 -17.79 -3.52
CA THR A 352 -1.66 -16.48 -3.63
C THR A 352 -2.57 -16.27 -2.42
N MET A 353 -2.47 -15.09 -1.81
CA MET A 353 -3.27 -14.64 -0.67
C MET A 353 -3.95 -13.33 -1.04
N SER A 354 -5.27 -13.30 -0.95
CA SER A 354 -6.05 -12.11 -1.34
C SER A 354 -7.23 -11.90 -0.40
N MET A 355 -7.58 -10.64 -0.16
CA MET A 355 -8.73 -10.29 0.69
C MET A 355 -9.41 -9.00 0.25
N THR A 356 -10.65 -8.80 0.69
CA THR A 356 -11.42 -7.56 0.53
C THR A 356 -12.43 -7.41 1.65
N GLY A 357 -12.75 -6.17 2.02
CA GLY A 357 -13.72 -5.87 3.08
C GLY A 357 -13.17 -6.10 4.48
N LEU A 358 -14.05 -6.52 5.38
CA LEU A 358 -13.80 -6.71 6.80
C LEU A 358 -13.37 -8.15 7.12
N THR A 359 -12.48 -8.31 8.08
CA THR A 359 -12.34 -9.59 8.83
C THR A 359 -13.50 -9.77 9.80
N GLU A 360 -13.75 -10.99 10.28
CA GLU A 360 -14.75 -11.23 11.34
C GLU A 360 -14.48 -10.39 12.58
N LYS A 361 -13.23 -10.37 13.01
CA LYS A 361 -12.80 -9.57 14.16
C LYS A 361 -13.10 -8.08 13.98
N ARG A 362 -12.77 -7.52 12.82
CA ARG A 362 -13.04 -6.11 12.53
C ARG A 362 -14.52 -5.82 12.42
N ALA A 363 -15.29 -6.70 11.81
CA ALA A 363 -16.74 -6.57 11.71
C ALA A 363 -17.39 -6.55 13.11
N ALA A 364 -17.02 -7.48 13.99
CA ALA A 364 -17.51 -7.49 15.37
C ALA A 364 -17.15 -6.20 16.14
N MET A 365 -15.92 -5.70 16.02
CA MET A 365 -15.50 -4.44 16.63
C MET A 365 -16.29 -3.22 16.14
N LEU A 366 -16.83 -3.29 14.91
CA LEU A 366 -17.64 -2.23 14.31
C LEU A 366 -19.15 -2.40 14.58
N GLY A 367 -19.54 -3.37 15.42
CA GLY A 367 -20.92 -3.57 15.87
C GLY A 367 -21.77 -4.46 14.98
N TYR A 368 -21.19 -5.12 13.96
CA TYR A 368 -21.88 -6.17 13.21
C TYR A 368 -21.97 -7.47 14.01
N THR A 369 -22.86 -8.36 13.61
CA THR A 369 -22.92 -9.74 14.08
C THR A 369 -22.37 -10.65 12.98
N PRO A 370 -21.04 -10.80 12.84
CA PRO A 370 -20.49 -11.52 11.72
C PRO A 370 -20.76 -13.01 11.82
N VAL A 371 -21.13 -13.61 10.69
CA VAL A 371 -21.13 -15.04 10.44
C VAL A 371 -20.27 -15.33 9.24
N SER A 372 -19.57 -16.45 9.24
CA SER A 372 -18.68 -16.81 8.15
C SER A 372 -18.79 -18.26 7.74
N VAL A 373 -18.26 -18.54 6.58
CA VAL A 373 -18.03 -19.88 6.06
C VAL A 373 -16.66 -19.95 5.42
N THR A 374 -15.93 -21.02 5.70
CA THR A 374 -14.65 -21.34 5.03
C THR A 374 -14.85 -22.63 4.24
N VAL A 375 -14.55 -22.59 2.95
CA VAL A 375 -14.64 -23.76 2.05
C VAL A 375 -13.32 -23.94 1.31
N THR A 376 -12.87 -25.19 1.16
CA THR A 376 -11.76 -25.54 0.28
C THR A 376 -12.29 -26.33 -0.91
N LYS A 377 -12.03 -25.83 -2.10
CA LYS A 377 -12.51 -26.40 -3.37
C LYS A 377 -11.42 -26.31 -4.44
N ASN A 378 -11.56 -27.12 -5.48
CA ASN A 378 -10.74 -26.99 -6.68
C ASN A 378 -11.03 -25.65 -7.38
N ASP A 379 -9.99 -25.03 -7.92
CA ASP A 379 -10.07 -23.81 -8.72
C ASP A 379 -10.77 -24.01 -10.06
N LYS A 380 -10.72 -25.24 -10.60
CA LYS A 380 -11.34 -25.68 -11.86
C LYS A 380 -11.77 -27.15 -11.77
N VAL A 381 -12.37 -27.69 -12.81
CA VAL A 381 -12.83 -29.10 -12.81
C VAL A 381 -11.67 -30.09 -12.69
N GLY A 382 -11.88 -31.18 -11.93
CA GLY A 382 -10.82 -32.09 -11.49
C GLY A 382 -10.10 -32.87 -12.60
N TYR A 383 -10.67 -32.94 -13.81
CA TYR A 383 -10.01 -33.60 -14.97
C TYR A 383 -9.09 -32.67 -15.79
N MET A 384 -9.03 -31.37 -15.45
CA MET A 384 -8.13 -30.44 -16.12
C MET A 384 -6.70 -30.54 -15.54
N PRO A 385 -5.67 -30.26 -16.33
CA PRO A 385 -4.29 -30.18 -15.79
C PRO A 385 -4.13 -29.00 -14.84
N ASN A 386 -3.19 -29.14 -13.90
CA ASN A 386 -2.81 -28.09 -12.95
C ASN A 386 -4.00 -27.58 -12.10
N VAL A 387 -4.85 -28.50 -11.65
CA VAL A 387 -5.91 -28.20 -10.68
C VAL A 387 -5.28 -27.89 -9.33
N ASN A 388 -5.69 -26.79 -8.72
CA ASN A 388 -5.23 -26.37 -7.41
C ASN A 388 -6.40 -26.20 -6.46
N ASN A 389 -6.16 -26.39 -5.17
CA ASN A 389 -7.13 -26.05 -4.14
C ASN A 389 -7.09 -24.54 -3.86
N ILE A 390 -8.28 -23.97 -3.69
CA ILE A 390 -8.48 -22.62 -3.14
C ILE A 390 -9.31 -22.76 -1.88
N THR A 391 -8.87 -22.14 -0.81
CA THR A 391 -9.65 -21.93 0.42
C THR A 391 -10.23 -20.52 0.39
N LEU A 392 -11.55 -20.43 0.47
CA LEU A 392 -12.32 -19.17 0.47
C LEU A 392 -13.03 -19.04 1.81
N LYS A 393 -12.92 -17.84 2.41
CA LYS A 393 -13.73 -17.43 3.56
C LYS A 393 -14.60 -16.27 3.14
N LEU A 394 -15.93 -16.41 3.31
CA LEU A 394 -16.92 -15.35 3.14
C LEU A 394 -17.46 -14.93 4.49
N ILE A 395 -17.69 -13.64 4.68
CA ILE A 395 -18.17 -13.03 5.92
C ILE A 395 -19.40 -12.20 5.59
N ALA A 396 -20.48 -12.39 6.34
CA ALA A 396 -21.71 -11.60 6.23
C ALA A 396 -22.22 -11.18 7.62
N ASP A 397 -23.06 -10.15 7.66
CA ASP A 397 -23.77 -9.79 8.85
C ASP A 397 -24.97 -10.73 9.04
N TYR A 398 -25.07 -11.36 10.21
CA TYR A 398 -26.15 -12.28 10.56
C TYR A 398 -27.54 -11.65 10.39
N ASN A 399 -27.71 -10.39 10.82
CA ASN A 399 -29.01 -9.74 10.90
C ASN A 399 -29.56 -9.30 9.53
N THR A 400 -28.68 -8.88 8.63
CA THR A 400 -29.06 -8.28 7.34
C THR A 400 -28.72 -9.15 6.13
N GLY A 401 -27.89 -10.17 6.32
CA GLY A 401 -27.33 -10.96 5.22
C GLY A 401 -26.34 -10.19 4.32
N LYS A 402 -26.02 -8.94 4.66
CA LYS A 402 -25.10 -8.11 3.88
C LYS A 402 -23.69 -8.70 3.89
N LEU A 403 -23.05 -8.81 2.72
CA LEU A 403 -21.64 -9.19 2.63
C LEU A 403 -20.77 -8.14 3.31
N LEU A 404 -19.84 -8.57 4.15
CA LEU A 404 -18.92 -7.72 4.89
C LEU A 404 -17.48 -7.86 4.43
N GLY A 405 -17.07 -9.04 4.01
CA GLY A 405 -15.71 -9.30 3.59
C GLY A 405 -15.48 -10.70 3.05
N ALA A 406 -14.29 -10.88 2.49
CA ALA A 406 -13.86 -12.16 1.97
C ALA A 406 -12.35 -12.31 1.98
N GLN A 407 -11.87 -13.55 2.09
CA GLN A 407 -10.47 -13.91 2.08
C GLN A 407 -10.28 -15.16 1.22
N ALA A 408 -9.20 -15.23 0.46
CA ALA A 408 -8.87 -16.35 -0.40
C ALA A 408 -7.38 -16.71 -0.30
N VAL A 409 -7.10 -18.00 -0.20
CA VAL A 409 -5.73 -18.55 -0.13
C VAL A 409 -5.64 -19.78 -1.00
N GLY A 410 -4.63 -19.85 -1.88
CA GLY A 410 -4.40 -21.02 -2.72
C GLY A 410 -3.45 -20.78 -3.87
N ALA A 411 -3.09 -21.84 -4.57
CA ALA A 411 -2.18 -21.77 -5.73
C ALA A 411 -2.90 -21.42 -7.07
N GLY A 412 -4.19 -21.14 -7.01
CA GLY A 412 -5.01 -20.82 -8.18
C GLY A 412 -5.45 -19.35 -8.19
N ASP A 413 -6.52 -19.08 -8.93
CA ASP A 413 -7.07 -17.74 -9.22
C ASP A 413 -7.80 -17.11 -7.98
N ALA A 414 -7.11 -17.02 -6.84
CA ALA A 414 -7.66 -16.46 -5.60
C ALA A 414 -8.04 -14.97 -5.76
N ASP A 415 -7.19 -14.19 -6.43
CA ASP A 415 -7.39 -12.76 -6.68
C ASP A 415 -8.61 -12.45 -7.54
N LYS A 416 -8.88 -13.24 -8.58
CA LYS A 416 -10.05 -13.04 -9.46
C LYS A 416 -11.36 -13.18 -8.68
N ARG A 417 -11.44 -14.14 -7.77
CA ARG A 417 -12.62 -14.36 -6.93
C ARG A 417 -12.81 -13.24 -5.92
N ILE A 418 -11.72 -12.74 -5.35
CA ILE A 418 -11.77 -11.57 -4.45
C ILE A 418 -12.18 -10.31 -5.21
N ASN A 419 -11.77 -10.12 -6.48
CA ASN A 419 -12.22 -8.99 -7.29
C ASN A 419 -13.74 -9.02 -7.57
N ALA A 420 -14.34 -10.21 -7.80
CA ALA A 420 -15.79 -10.34 -7.93
C ALA A 420 -16.52 -9.94 -6.63
N LEU A 421 -15.99 -10.35 -5.47
CA LEU A 421 -16.53 -9.98 -4.16
C LEU A 421 -16.30 -8.51 -3.82
N ALA A 422 -15.19 -7.91 -4.25
CA ALA A 422 -14.97 -6.48 -4.08
C ALA A 422 -16.04 -5.65 -4.81
N ALA A 423 -16.43 -6.06 -6.03
CA ALA A 423 -17.52 -5.42 -6.76
C ALA A 423 -18.87 -5.58 -6.04
N ALA A 424 -19.15 -6.78 -5.50
CA ALA A 424 -20.35 -7.05 -4.73
C ALA A 424 -20.42 -6.24 -3.43
N LEU A 425 -19.31 -6.12 -2.70
CA LEU A 425 -19.20 -5.29 -1.49
C LEU A 425 -19.44 -3.81 -1.79
N LEU A 426 -18.88 -3.30 -2.90
CA LEU A 426 -19.12 -1.93 -3.32
C LEU A 426 -20.60 -1.70 -3.65
N GLY A 427 -21.25 -2.66 -4.28
CA GLY A 427 -22.69 -2.65 -4.56
C GLY A 427 -23.57 -2.86 -3.33
N GLY A 428 -22.99 -3.18 -2.17
CA GLY A 428 -23.76 -3.43 -0.93
C GLY A 428 -24.60 -4.69 -0.95
N MET A 429 -24.24 -5.67 -1.78
CA MET A 429 -25.00 -6.91 -1.97
C MET A 429 -25.11 -7.72 -0.68
N THR A 430 -26.25 -8.40 -0.52
CA THR A 430 -26.43 -9.50 0.42
C THR A 430 -25.85 -10.79 -0.14
N VAL A 431 -25.61 -11.79 0.72
CA VAL A 431 -25.12 -13.10 0.31
C VAL A 431 -26.12 -13.80 -0.63
N GLY A 432 -27.44 -13.58 -0.41
CA GLY A 432 -28.50 -14.15 -1.27
C GLY A 432 -28.56 -13.52 -2.66
N GLU A 433 -28.28 -12.22 -2.78
CA GLU A 433 -28.15 -11.55 -4.08
C GLU A 433 -26.89 -12.00 -4.81
N PHE A 434 -25.76 -12.10 -4.09
CA PHE A 434 -24.51 -12.57 -4.68
C PHE A 434 -24.62 -14.02 -5.18
N TYR A 435 -25.31 -14.91 -4.48
CA TYR A 435 -25.54 -16.29 -4.93
C TYR A 435 -26.23 -16.39 -6.29
N LYS A 436 -27.03 -15.39 -6.67
CA LYS A 436 -27.77 -15.34 -7.95
C LYS A 436 -26.93 -14.83 -9.12
N ASN A 437 -25.64 -14.48 -8.90
CA ASN A 437 -24.80 -14.01 -9.99
C ASN A 437 -24.53 -15.11 -11.01
N ASP A 438 -24.54 -14.71 -12.27
CA ASP A 438 -24.14 -15.55 -13.40
C ASP A 438 -22.62 -15.42 -13.60
N LEU A 439 -21.86 -16.23 -12.86
CA LEU A 439 -20.40 -16.26 -12.99
C LEU A 439 -19.98 -17.10 -14.19
N THR A 440 -18.93 -16.64 -14.90
CA THR A 440 -18.44 -17.32 -16.10
C THR A 440 -17.94 -18.74 -15.79
N TYR A 441 -18.32 -19.70 -16.66
CA TYR A 441 -17.93 -21.09 -16.56
C TYR A 441 -17.35 -21.62 -17.87
N ALA A 442 -16.23 -22.28 -17.76
CA ALA A 442 -15.74 -23.28 -18.70
C ALA A 442 -14.73 -24.18 -17.95
N PRO A 443 -14.58 -25.48 -18.35
CA PRO A 443 -13.73 -26.43 -17.62
C PRO A 443 -12.32 -25.97 -17.25
N PRO A 444 -11.59 -25.21 -18.10
CA PRO A 444 -10.24 -24.73 -17.75
C PRO A 444 -10.21 -23.60 -16.71
N PHE A 445 -11.33 -22.95 -16.40
CA PHE A 445 -11.38 -21.71 -15.62
C PHE A 445 -12.10 -21.84 -14.28
N SER A 446 -13.16 -22.68 -14.21
CA SER A 446 -13.97 -22.85 -13.02
C SER A 446 -14.66 -24.23 -13.04
N PRO A 447 -15.00 -24.82 -11.88
CA PRO A 447 -16.02 -25.88 -11.85
C PRO A 447 -17.39 -25.29 -12.18
N THR A 448 -18.35 -26.15 -12.55
CA THR A 448 -19.73 -25.77 -12.93
C THR A 448 -20.40 -24.87 -11.89
N ILE A 449 -20.15 -25.13 -10.62
CA ILE A 449 -20.54 -24.24 -9.51
C ILE A 449 -19.25 -23.65 -8.96
N ASP A 450 -19.02 -22.37 -9.21
CA ASP A 450 -17.83 -21.69 -8.72
C ASP A 450 -17.74 -21.80 -7.18
N PRO A 451 -16.53 -21.96 -6.62
CA PRO A 451 -16.32 -21.97 -5.17
C PRO A 451 -16.96 -20.79 -4.43
N LEU A 452 -17.09 -19.62 -5.06
CA LEU A 452 -17.80 -18.47 -4.49
C LEU A 452 -19.29 -18.74 -4.29
N LEU A 453 -19.96 -19.31 -5.29
CA LEU A 453 -21.39 -19.62 -5.21
C LEU A 453 -21.63 -20.75 -4.21
N ASN A 454 -20.72 -21.74 -4.16
CA ASN A 454 -20.80 -22.80 -3.15
C ASN A 454 -20.68 -22.24 -1.72
N ALA A 455 -19.70 -21.36 -1.48
CA ALA A 455 -19.54 -20.69 -0.19
C ALA A 455 -20.77 -19.83 0.16
N SER A 456 -21.29 -19.08 -0.82
CA SER A 456 -22.48 -18.24 -0.63
C SER A 456 -23.71 -19.06 -0.27
N GLN A 457 -23.94 -20.19 -0.92
CA GLN A 457 -25.04 -21.09 -0.62
C GLN A 457 -25.00 -21.59 0.85
N ILE A 458 -23.79 -21.95 1.32
CA ILE A 458 -23.64 -22.42 2.71
C ILE A 458 -23.82 -21.23 3.67
N LEU A 459 -23.30 -20.04 3.35
CA LEU A 459 -23.40 -18.84 4.19
C LEU A 459 -24.86 -18.35 4.31
N MET A 460 -25.68 -18.49 3.25
CA MET A 460 -27.12 -18.16 3.29
C MET A 460 -27.86 -18.89 4.41
N ASN A 461 -27.46 -20.13 4.72
CA ASN A 461 -28.10 -20.91 5.82
C ASN A 461 -27.66 -20.43 7.21
N LYS A 462 -26.69 -19.51 7.30
CA LYS A 462 -26.19 -18.97 8.57
C LYS A 462 -26.65 -17.54 8.87
N VAL A 463 -27.28 -16.88 7.91
CA VAL A 463 -27.85 -15.54 8.12
C VAL A 463 -29.33 -15.65 8.48
N LYS A 464 -29.84 -14.61 9.13
CA LYS A 464 -31.27 -14.53 9.47
C LYS A 464 -32.07 -14.41 8.18
N THR A 465 -33.03 -15.31 7.98
CA THR A 465 -33.99 -15.31 6.85
C THR A 465 -35.08 -14.26 7.08
#